data_67193d136698acfbe69dfe0d1ce3ac4a
#
_entry.id   67193d136698acfbe69dfe0d1ce3ac4a
#
_cell.length_a   1.000
_cell.length_b   1.000
_cell.length_c   1.000
_cell.angle_alpha   90.00
_cell.angle_beta   90.00
_cell.angle_gamma   90.00
#
_symmetry.space_group_name_H-M   'P 1'
#
loop_
_entity.id
_entity.type
_entity.pdbx_description
1 polymer ?
#
loop_
_entity_poly.entity_id
_entity_poly.type
_entity_poly.pdbx_seq_one_letter_code
_entity_poly.pdbx_strand_id
1 'polypeptide(L)'
;MAAAAPPPPADSHIPLSEPTPCGHELFTRIRLATVEDVPHIHKLTHQLAVFESLTHLFQATPATLAATLFPPNAPPPFTSVTVLLLELSTLPFPPSENPHFTPWHKSLHLDLPIDDDPEKEAFRSNAGDVNEDVTVGGFVLFFPNYAAFLAKPGFYIDNIFVREYCRRKGLGKLLLWAVAEQAAKMGYGRVDWVVLDWNVNAITFYEGMGAKILPELRFCRLTGEALEAYAHVNP
;
A
#
# COMPACT_ATOMS: atom_id res chain seq x y z
N MET A 1 54.21 -4.21 51.96
CA MET A 1 52.81 -3.71 51.89
C MET A 1 52.71 -2.86 50.64
N ALA A 2 52.08 -3.35 49.58
CA ALA A 2 51.88 -2.63 48.36
C ALA A 2 50.58 -1.81 48.49
N ALA A 3 50.67 -0.49 48.20
CA ALA A 3 49.52 0.39 48.24
C ALA A 3 48.57 0.07 47.05
N ALA A 4 47.29 -0.04 47.32
CA ALA A 4 46.28 -0.24 46.31
C ALA A 4 46.16 1.00 45.42
N ALA A 5 46.01 0.77 44.08
CA ALA A 5 45.79 1.84 43.11
C ALA A 5 44.41 2.51 43.32
N PRO A 6 44.27 3.81 43.07
CA PRO A 6 42.99 4.51 43.19
C PRO A 6 41.99 4.00 42.15
N PRO A 7 40.69 4.02 42.48
CA PRO A 7 39.64 3.61 41.50
C PRO A 7 39.61 4.57 40.31
N PRO A 8 39.22 4.09 39.10
CA PRO A 8 39.08 4.94 37.94
C PRO A 8 37.96 6.00 38.16
N PRO A 9 38.10 7.19 37.51
CA PRO A 9 37.10 8.23 37.63
C PRO A 9 35.74 7.74 37.08
N ALA A 10 34.67 8.10 37.81
CA ALA A 10 33.32 7.82 37.38
C ALA A 10 33.06 8.40 35.97
N ASP A 11 32.62 7.54 35.05
CA ASP A 11 32.17 7.95 33.74
C ASP A 11 31.07 9.00 33.90
N SER A 12 31.40 10.22 33.52
CA SER A 12 30.40 11.27 33.31
C SER A 12 29.57 10.89 32.11
N HIS A 13 28.45 10.21 32.32
CA HIS A 13 27.41 10.07 31.31
C HIS A 13 26.94 11.47 30.92
N ILE A 14 27.46 11.98 29.80
CA ILE A 14 26.82 13.07 29.08
C ILE A 14 25.49 12.49 28.61
N PRO A 15 24.33 12.99 29.07
CA PRO A 15 23.08 12.54 28.54
C PRO A 15 23.10 12.88 27.05
N LEU A 16 23.11 11.83 26.18
CA LEU A 16 22.83 12.01 24.78
C LEU A 16 21.45 12.65 24.73
N SER A 17 21.38 13.91 24.32
CA SER A 17 20.11 14.57 24.05
C SER A 17 19.37 13.67 23.07
N GLU A 18 18.17 13.22 23.45
CA GLU A 18 17.31 12.49 22.51
C GLU A 18 17.21 13.33 21.23
N PRO A 19 17.43 12.72 20.05
CA PRO A 19 17.35 13.47 18.82
C PRO A 19 15.97 14.12 18.77
N THR A 20 15.95 15.45 18.62
CA THR A 20 14.69 16.18 18.40
C THR A 20 13.99 15.52 17.23
N PRO A 21 12.71 15.13 17.36
CA PRO A 21 12.00 14.52 16.25
C PRO A 21 12.07 15.43 15.04
N CYS A 22 12.84 15.04 14.03
CA CYS A 22 12.85 15.73 12.75
C CYS A 22 11.53 15.41 12.07
N GLY A 23 10.70 16.43 11.79
CA GLY A 23 9.44 16.27 11.09
C GLY A 23 8.30 17.09 11.68
N HIS A 24 7.18 17.02 11.04
CA HIS A 24 5.93 17.63 11.46
C HIS A 24 4.86 16.53 11.58
N GLU A 25 3.78 16.85 12.27
CA GLU A 25 2.66 15.93 12.41
C GLU A 25 1.90 15.84 11.10
N LEU A 26 1.74 14.61 10.61
CA LEU A 26 0.94 14.26 9.45
C LEU A 26 -0.14 13.26 9.84
N PHE A 27 -1.33 13.51 9.35
CA PHE A 27 -2.46 12.61 9.52
C PHE A 27 -2.58 11.73 8.28
N THR A 28 -2.75 10.43 8.50
CA THR A 28 -2.93 9.45 7.43
C THR A 28 -4.30 8.81 7.57
N ARG A 29 -4.96 8.58 6.43
CA ARG A 29 -6.20 7.82 6.34
C ARG A 29 -6.05 6.73 5.28
N ILE A 30 -6.53 5.52 5.60
CA ILE A 30 -6.74 4.48 4.58
C ILE A 30 -8.23 4.26 4.48
N ARG A 31 -8.78 4.41 3.27
CA ARG A 31 -10.20 4.24 2.98
C ARG A 31 -10.45 3.40 1.73
N LEU A 32 -11.66 2.89 1.59
CA LEU A 32 -12.11 2.33 0.33
C LEU A 32 -12.10 3.41 -0.76
N ALA A 33 -11.62 3.04 -1.93
CA ALA A 33 -11.74 3.86 -3.12
C ALA A 33 -13.18 3.83 -3.66
N THR A 34 -13.55 4.91 -4.36
CA THR A 34 -14.81 5.06 -5.06
C THR A 34 -14.57 5.32 -6.55
N VAL A 35 -15.62 5.43 -7.33
CA VAL A 35 -15.48 5.72 -8.78
C VAL A 35 -14.83 7.09 -9.03
N GLU A 36 -15.00 8.05 -8.14
CA GLU A 36 -14.38 9.38 -8.19
C GLU A 36 -12.85 9.32 -8.07
N ASP A 37 -12.32 8.24 -7.51
CA ASP A 37 -10.87 8.03 -7.34
C ASP A 37 -10.19 7.41 -8.56
N VAL A 38 -10.94 7.03 -9.58
CA VAL A 38 -10.40 6.40 -10.80
C VAL A 38 -9.24 7.19 -11.43
N PRO A 39 -9.29 8.52 -11.50
CA PRO A 39 -8.15 9.29 -12.02
C PRO A 39 -6.86 9.09 -11.23
N HIS A 40 -6.94 8.97 -9.90
CA HIS A 40 -5.80 8.69 -9.03
C HIS A 40 -5.30 7.25 -9.18
N ILE A 41 -6.21 6.27 -9.20
CA ILE A 41 -5.88 4.86 -9.42
C ILE A 41 -5.15 4.68 -10.74
N HIS A 42 -5.65 5.31 -11.83
CA HIS A 42 -5.01 5.26 -13.14
C HIS A 42 -3.58 5.83 -13.11
N LYS A 43 -3.39 7.02 -12.51
CA LYS A 43 -2.05 7.64 -12.38
C LYS A 43 -1.11 6.78 -11.54
N LEU A 44 -1.56 6.26 -10.40
CA LEU A 44 -0.76 5.42 -9.51
C LEU A 44 -0.36 4.10 -10.19
N THR A 45 -1.27 3.46 -10.91
CA THR A 45 -0.97 2.24 -11.68
C THR A 45 0.01 2.53 -12.83
N HIS A 46 -0.13 3.68 -13.49
CA HIS A 46 0.85 4.10 -14.50
C HIS A 46 2.24 4.35 -13.88
N GLN A 47 2.31 5.06 -12.74
CA GLN A 47 3.58 5.28 -12.04
C GLN A 47 4.22 3.96 -11.59
N LEU A 48 3.43 2.97 -11.18
CA LEU A 48 3.91 1.63 -10.88
C LEU A 48 4.48 0.96 -12.14
N ALA A 49 3.78 1.03 -13.29
CA ALA A 49 4.27 0.47 -14.55
C ALA A 49 5.59 1.13 -15.02
N VAL A 50 5.73 2.45 -14.80
CA VAL A 50 7.00 3.15 -15.05
C VAL A 50 8.10 2.64 -14.12
N PHE A 51 7.83 2.52 -12.83
CA PHE A 51 8.79 2.04 -11.83
C PHE A 51 9.27 0.61 -12.15
N GLU A 52 8.37 -0.25 -12.59
CA GLU A 52 8.67 -1.64 -12.95
C GLU A 52 9.21 -1.82 -14.38
N SER A 53 9.32 -0.72 -15.16
CA SER A 53 9.71 -0.76 -16.59
C SER A 53 8.76 -1.59 -17.46
N LEU A 54 7.48 -1.64 -17.09
CA LEU A 54 6.41 -2.41 -17.74
C LEU A 54 5.39 -1.54 -18.46
N THR A 55 5.74 -0.30 -18.85
CA THR A 55 4.83 0.64 -19.53
C THR A 55 4.27 0.09 -20.83
N HIS A 56 4.99 -0.80 -21.51
CA HIS A 56 4.52 -1.48 -22.74
C HIS A 56 3.33 -2.43 -22.49
N LEU A 57 3.08 -2.83 -21.25
CA LEU A 57 1.93 -3.64 -20.85
C LEU A 57 0.75 -2.78 -20.34
N PHE A 58 0.96 -1.47 -20.14
CA PHE A 58 -0.05 -0.60 -19.57
C PHE A 58 -1.08 -0.20 -20.62
N GLN A 59 -2.28 -0.78 -20.53
CA GLN A 59 -3.40 -0.55 -21.44
C GLN A 59 -4.63 0.03 -20.74
N ALA A 60 -4.56 0.19 -19.40
CA ALA A 60 -5.67 0.71 -18.64
C ALA A 60 -6.00 2.16 -19.04
N THR A 61 -7.29 2.45 -19.13
CA THR A 61 -7.81 3.82 -19.27
C THR A 61 -8.70 4.14 -18.08
N PRO A 62 -8.95 5.42 -17.75
CA PRO A 62 -9.91 5.75 -16.70
C PRO A 62 -11.29 5.12 -16.95
N ALA A 63 -11.76 5.08 -18.19
CA ALA A 63 -13.06 4.48 -18.53
C ALA A 63 -13.09 2.97 -18.25
N THR A 64 -12.03 2.23 -18.66
CA THR A 64 -11.96 0.78 -18.42
C THR A 64 -11.80 0.47 -16.92
N LEU A 65 -11.04 1.27 -16.18
CA LEU A 65 -10.93 1.11 -14.73
C LEU A 65 -12.26 1.38 -14.02
N ALA A 66 -12.98 2.45 -14.40
CA ALA A 66 -14.30 2.73 -13.84
C ALA A 66 -15.27 1.56 -14.06
N ALA A 67 -15.34 1.05 -15.30
CA ALA A 67 -16.24 -0.03 -15.67
C ALA A 67 -15.92 -1.36 -14.97
N THR A 68 -14.65 -1.64 -14.72
CA THR A 68 -14.20 -2.95 -14.17
C THR A 68 -14.05 -2.95 -12.64
N LEU A 69 -13.64 -1.86 -12.03
CA LEU A 69 -13.48 -1.76 -10.58
C LEU A 69 -14.77 -1.34 -9.87
N PHE A 70 -15.61 -0.52 -10.53
CA PHE A 70 -16.80 0.07 -9.94
C PHE A 70 -18.05 -0.13 -10.81
N PRO A 71 -18.37 -1.38 -11.25
CA PRO A 71 -19.58 -1.61 -12.04
C PRO A 71 -20.83 -1.30 -11.21
N PRO A 72 -21.96 -0.91 -11.81
CA PRO A 72 -23.18 -0.53 -11.11
C PRO A 72 -23.71 -1.60 -10.12
N ASN A 73 -23.44 -2.86 -10.39
CA ASN A 73 -23.81 -4.00 -9.54
C ASN A 73 -22.56 -4.65 -8.91
N ALA A 74 -21.57 -3.85 -8.51
CA ALA A 74 -20.37 -4.37 -7.87
C ALA A 74 -20.73 -5.23 -6.65
N PRO A 75 -20.12 -6.41 -6.51
CA PRO A 75 -20.20 -7.15 -5.25
C PRO A 75 -19.63 -6.30 -4.09
N PRO A 76 -20.02 -6.60 -2.84
CA PRO A 76 -19.48 -5.88 -1.70
C PRO A 76 -17.95 -5.90 -1.68
N PRO A 77 -17.29 -4.85 -1.16
CA PRO A 77 -15.85 -4.83 -0.96
C PRO A 77 -15.37 -6.09 -0.24
N PHE A 78 -14.14 -6.51 -0.52
CA PHE A 78 -13.50 -7.72 0.03
C PHE A 78 -14.08 -9.06 -0.46
N THR A 79 -15.19 -9.05 -1.20
CA THR A 79 -15.72 -10.24 -1.89
C THR A 79 -15.42 -10.22 -3.39
N SER A 80 -14.87 -9.12 -3.88
CA SER A 80 -14.41 -8.90 -5.26
C SER A 80 -13.16 -8.03 -5.25
N VAL A 81 -12.76 -7.53 -6.42
CA VAL A 81 -11.65 -6.57 -6.52
C VAL A 81 -11.95 -5.36 -5.64
N THR A 82 -10.99 -5.05 -4.79
CA THR A 82 -11.08 -3.97 -3.80
C THR A 82 -9.86 -3.07 -3.92
N VAL A 83 -10.07 -1.77 -3.82
CA VAL A 83 -9.00 -0.78 -3.80
C VAL A 83 -9.08 0.01 -2.50
N LEU A 84 -7.95 0.10 -1.78
CA LEU A 84 -7.77 1.03 -0.67
C LEU A 84 -6.84 2.14 -1.12
N LEU A 85 -7.17 3.37 -0.76
CA LEU A 85 -6.32 4.54 -0.94
C LEU A 85 -5.68 4.95 0.38
N LEU A 86 -4.43 5.36 0.31
CA LEU A 86 -3.72 6.04 1.39
C LEU A 86 -3.75 7.54 1.12
N GLU A 87 -4.29 8.28 2.05
CA GLU A 87 -4.37 9.73 2.02
C GLU A 87 -3.54 10.35 3.14
N LEU A 88 -3.01 11.53 2.86
CA LEU A 88 -2.16 12.33 3.74
C LEU A 88 -2.77 13.72 3.89
N SER A 89 -2.72 14.28 5.11
CA SER A 89 -3.20 15.62 5.42
C SER A 89 -2.34 16.25 6.52
N THR A 90 -2.23 17.56 6.51
CA THR A 90 -1.66 18.34 7.62
C THR A 90 -2.66 18.56 8.75
N LEU A 91 -3.95 18.26 8.52
CA LEU A 91 -5.03 18.37 9.49
C LEU A 91 -5.68 17.01 9.75
N PRO A 92 -6.24 16.79 10.94
CA PRO A 92 -6.97 15.57 11.26
C PRO A 92 -8.13 15.33 10.28
N PHE A 93 -8.31 14.09 9.88
CA PHE A 93 -9.47 13.70 9.08
C PHE A 93 -10.72 13.70 9.94
N PRO A 94 -11.87 14.20 9.42
CA PRO A 94 -13.13 14.09 10.11
C PRO A 94 -13.54 12.61 10.28
N PRO A 95 -14.34 12.29 11.29
CA PRO A 95 -14.95 10.97 11.38
C PRO A 95 -15.72 10.64 10.10
N SER A 96 -15.50 9.48 9.57
CA SER A 96 -16.17 9.01 8.37
C SER A 96 -16.63 7.57 8.60
N GLU A 97 -17.88 7.30 8.27
CA GLU A 97 -18.46 5.99 8.40
C GLU A 97 -18.62 5.36 7.02
N ASN A 98 -18.19 4.10 6.91
CA ASN A 98 -18.45 3.29 5.74
C ASN A 98 -18.96 1.93 6.23
N PRO A 99 -20.12 1.43 5.73
CA PRO A 99 -20.73 0.20 6.24
C PRO A 99 -19.88 -1.06 6.02
N HIS A 100 -18.93 -0.98 5.09
CA HIS A 100 -18.09 -2.13 4.72
C HIS A 100 -16.67 -2.08 5.28
N PHE A 101 -16.21 -0.88 5.63
CA PHE A 101 -14.83 -0.68 6.07
C PHE A 101 -14.71 0.59 6.91
N THR A 102 -14.36 0.45 8.17
CA THR A 102 -14.01 1.62 8.99
C THR A 102 -12.67 2.17 8.53
N PRO A 103 -12.62 3.42 8.03
CA PRO A 103 -11.37 4.02 7.60
C PRO A 103 -10.34 3.97 8.73
N TRP A 104 -9.12 3.61 8.36
CA TRP A 104 -8.03 3.53 9.31
C TRP A 104 -7.30 4.88 9.37
N HIS A 105 -7.10 5.40 10.58
CA HIS A 105 -6.48 6.69 10.82
C HIS A 105 -5.22 6.54 11.67
N LYS A 106 -4.18 7.30 11.32
CA LYS A 106 -2.97 7.41 12.15
C LYS A 106 -2.32 8.78 12.00
N SER A 107 -1.91 9.35 13.14
CA SER A 107 -0.97 10.47 13.18
C SER A 107 0.46 9.94 13.15
N LEU A 108 1.32 10.56 12.37
CA LEU A 108 2.73 10.22 12.20
C LEU A 108 3.56 11.50 12.29
N HIS A 109 4.72 11.41 12.94
CA HIS A 109 5.73 12.47 12.87
C HIS A 109 6.72 12.12 11.75
N LEU A 110 6.65 12.85 10.63
CA LEU A 110 7.42 12.56 9.44
C LEU A 110 8.07 13.84 8.88
N ASP A 111 9.27 13.70 8.39
CA ASP A 111 9.90 14.69 7.50
C ASP A 111 9.38 14.46 6.07
N LEU A 112 8.16 14.93 5.83
CA LEU A 112 7.44 14.84 4.55
C LEU A 112 6.57 16.10 4.39
N PRO A 113 7.13 17.22 3.92
CA PRO A 113 6.39 18.45 3.68
C PRO A 113 5.43 18.27 2.48
N ILE A 114 4.15 18.03 2.74
CA ILE A 114 3.15 17.80 1.67
C ILE A 114 3.05 19.01 0.73
N ASP A 115 3.32 20.23 1.24
CA ASP A 115 3.26 21.45 0.44
C ASP A 115 4.34 21.51 -0.63
N ASP A 116 5.45 20.84 -0.43
CA ASP A 116 6.56 20.76 -1.38
C ASP A 116 6.43 19.59 -2.38
N ASP A 117 5.34 18.81 -2.29
CA ASP A 117 5.10 17.71 -3.20
C ASP A 117 4.86 18.23 -4.63
N PRO A 118 5.74 17.91 -5.59
CA PRO A 118 5.62 18.43 -6.97
C PRO A 118 4.36 17.94 -7.70
N GLU A 119 3.73 16.88 -7.19
CA GLU A 119 2.51 16.32 -7.76
C GLU A 119 1.27 16.57 -6.86
N LYS A 120 1.37 17.44 -5.85
CA LYS A 120 0.27 17.70 -4.88
C LYS A 120 -1.06 17.91 -5.58
N GLU A 121 -1.12 18.82 -6.56
CA GLU A 121 -2.33 19.14 -7.28
C GLU A 121 -2.89 17.97 -8.11
N ALA A 122 -1.99 17.16 -8.70
CA ALA A 122 -2.38 16.00 -9.49
C ALA A 122 -2.98 14.87 -8.65
N PHE A 123 -2.63 14.85 -7.35
CA PHE A 123 -3.06 13.84 -6.39
C PHE A 123 -3.92 14.40 -5.26
N ARG A 124 -4.46 15.62 -5.41
CA ARG A 124 -5.47 16.16 -4.49
C ARG A 124 -6.66 15.21 -4.42
N SER A 125 -7.03 14.80 -3.21
CA SER A 125 -8.14 13.85 -3.02
C SER A 125 -9.48 14.47 -3.40
N ASN A 126 -10.34 13.68 -4.04
CA ASN A 126 -11.71 14.06 -4.41
C ASN A 126 -12.74 13.65 -3.35
N ALA A 127 -12.32 13.20 -2.18
CA ALA A 127 -13.21 12.58 -1.18
C ALA A 127 -14.19 13.54 -0.48
N GLY A 128 -14.40 14.76 -0.99
CA GLY A 128 -15.41 15.70 -0.48
C GLY A 128 -15.16 16.17 0.95
N ASP A 129 -13.98 15.94 1.49
CA ASP A 129 -13.60 16.42 2.82
C ASP A 129 -13.52 17.95 2.82
N VAL A 130 -13.95 18.57 3.92
CA VAL A 130 -13.92 20.02 4.14
C VAL A 130 -12.47 20.56 4.07
N ASN A 131 -11.47 19.69 4.12
CA ASN A 131 -10.05 20.01 3.99
C ASN A 131 -9.60 19.89 2.54
N GLU A 132 -9.31 21.01 1.90
CA GLU A 132 -8.78 21.08 0.55
C GLU A 132 -7.36 20.50 0.40
N ASP A 133 -6.67 20.20 1.50
CA ASP A 133 -5.25 19.80 1.55
C ASP A 133 -5.02 18.29 1.76
N VAL A 134 -5.94 17.46 1.30
CA VAL A 134 -5.77 16.00 1.33
C VAL A 134 -5.14 15.53 0.04
N THR A 135 -4.03 14.78 0.16
CA THR A 135 -3.27 14.25 -0.99
C THR A 135 -3.25 12.73 -0.97
N VAL A 136 -3.49 12.09 -2.11
CA VAL A 136 -3.35 10.64 -2.26
C VAL A 136 -1.88 10.28 -2.36
N GLY A 137 -1.38 9.52 -1.39
CA GLY A 137 0.02 9.09 -1.28
C GLY A 137 0.31 7.70 -1.85
N GLY A 138 -0.72 6.88 -2.04
CA GLY A 138 -0.56 5.52 -2.54
C GLY A 138 -1.86 4.72 -2.55
N PHE A 139 -1.77 3.47 -3.00
CA PHE A 139 -2.92 2.57 -3.07
C PHE A 139 -2.51 1.11 -2.91
N VAL A 140 -3.50 0.27 -2.64
CA VAL A 140 -3.40 -1.18 -2.78
C VAL A 140 -4.65 -1.69 -3.47
N LEU A 141 -4.47 -2.53 -4.51
CA LEU A 141 -5.52 -3.23 -5.23
C LEU A 141 -5.36 -4.73 -4.96
N PHE A 142 -6.43 -5.37 -4.51
CA PHE A 142 -6.42 -6.77 -4.15
C PHE A 142 -7.80 -7.41 -4.34
N PHE A 143 -7.84 -8.73 -4.33
CA PHE A 143 -9.07 -9.49 -4.50
C PHE A 143 -9.01 -10.83 -3.74
N PRO A 144 -10.16 -11.45 -3.45
CA PRO A 144 -10.20 -12.76 -2.81
C PRO A 144 -9.58 -13.84 -3.69
N ASN A 145 -8.81 -14.73 -3.07
CA ASN A 145 -8.39 -16.00 -3.64
C ASN A 145 -8.75 -17.14 -2.69
N TYR A 146 -8.42 -18.37 -3.06
CA TYR A 146 -8.72 -19.53 -2.23
C TYR A 146 -7.48 -20.39 -2.01
N ALA A 147 -7.15 -20.65 -0.77
CA ALA A 147 -6.07 -21.51 -0.35
C ALA A 147 -6.58 -22.93 -0.15
N ALA A 148 -6.63 -23.73 -1.20
CA ALA A 148 -7.21 -25.09 -1.15
C ALA A 148 -6.55 -25.99 -0.08
N PHE A 149 -5.23 -25.92 0.08
CA PHE A 149 -4.52 -26.70 1.09
C PHE A 149 -4.84 -26.29 2.54
N LEU A 150 -5.31 -25.05 2.74
CA LEU A 150 -5.75 -24.56 4.05
C LEU A 150 -7.27 -24.66 4.23
N ALA A 151 -8.01 -25.01 3.15
CA ALA A 151 -9.47 -24.96 3.08
C ALA A 151 -10.02 -23.59 3.55
N LYS A 152 -9.32 -22.49 3.19
CA LYS A 152 -9.66 -21.13 3.59
C LYS A 152 -9.54 -20.16 2.42
N PRO A 153 -10.39 -19.12 2.38
CA PRO A 153 -10.15 -17.98 1.51
C PRO A 153 -8.89 -17.22 1.93
N GLY A 154 -8.39 -16.38 1.04
CA GLY A 154 -7.28 -15.47 1.25
C GLY A 154 -7.46 -14.21 0.44
N PHE A 155 -6.48 -13.32 0.47
CA PHE A 155 -6.36 -12.22 -0.49
C PHE A 155 -5.15 -12.41 -1.39
N TYR A 156 -5.29 -11.94 -2.62
CA TYR A 156 -4.17 -11.74 -3.53
C TYR A 156 -4.04 -10.23 -3.80
N ILE A 157 -2.89 -9.66 -3.48
CA ILE A 157 -2.58 -8.27 -3.81
C ILE A 157 -2.00 -8.25 -5.22
N ASP A 158 -2.70 -7.57 -6.14
CA ASP A 158 -2.24 -7.34 -7.50
C ASP A 158 -1.27 -6.17 -7.59
N ASN A 159 -1.64 -5.04 -6.95
CA ASN A 159 -0.81 -3.85 -6.91
C ASN A 159 -0.75 -3.27 -5.51
N ILE A 160 0.45 -2.91 -5.06
CA ILE A 160 0.68 -2.05 -3.90
C ILE A 160 1.74 -1.02 -4.26
N PHE A 161 1.40 0.25 -4.12
CA PHE A 161 2.29 1.31 -4.56
C PHE A 161 2.16 2.56 -3.68
N VAL A 162 3.29 3.15 -3.37
CA VAL A 162 3.41 4.47 -2.72
C VAL A 162 4.17 5.38 -3.67
N ARG A 163 3.64 6.58 -3.90
CA ARG A 163 4.26 7.60 -4.74
C ARG A 163 5.69 7.86 -4.29
N GLU A 164 6.56 8.14 -5.24
CA GLU A 164 7.99 8.30 -4.97
C GLU A 164 8.27 9.32 -3.86
N TYR A 165 7.64 10.49 -3.93
CA TYR A 165 7.75 11.54 -2.92
C TYR A 165 7.39 11.05 -1.50
N CYS A 166 6.45 10.13 -1.39
CA CYS A 166 5.93 9.60 -0.13
C CYS A 166 6.69 8.36 0.39
N ARG A 167 7.68 7.84 -0.37
CA ARG A 167 8.38 6.60 -0.01
C ARG A 167 9.31 6.77 1.20
N ARG A 168 9.73 5.63 1.79
CA ARG A 168 10.68 5.53 2.91
C ARG A 168 10.21 6.21 4.21
N LYS A 169 8.92 6.49 4.30
CA LYS A 169 8.26 7.08 5.48
C LYS A 169 7.35 6.07 6.22
N GLY A 170 7.47 4.79 5.93
CA GLY A 170 6.65 3.73 6.54
C GLY A 170 5.24 3.59 5.97
N LEU A 171 4.85 4.39 4.97
CA LEU A 171 3.48 4.44 4.44
C LEU A 171 3.06 3.16 3.72
N GLY A 172 3.97 2.49 3.02
CA GLY A 172 3.69 1.18 2.43
C GLY A 172 3.36 0.10 3.47
N LYS A 173 3.95 0.22 4.67
CA LYS A 173 3.63 -0.66 5.80
C LYS A 173 2.17 -0.54 6.23
N LEU A 174 1.62 0.67 6.20
CA LEU A 174 0.23 0.93 6.57
C LEU A 174 -0.74 0.27 5.58
N LEU A 175 -0.46 0.37 4.26
CA LEU A 175 -1.28 -0.26 3.23
C LEU A 175 -1.28 -1.79 3.35
N LEU A 176 -0.10 -2.40 3.48
CA LEU A 176 0.00 -3.86 3.64
C LEU A 176 -0.67 -4.32 4.94
N TRP A 177 -0.46 -3.56 6.03
CA TRP A 177 -1.08 -3.85 7.32
C TRP A 177 -2.61 -3.81 7.23
N ALA A 178 -3.20 -2.82 6.55
CA ALA A 178 -4.65 -2.71 6.40
C ALA A 178 -5.26 -3.93 5.68
N VAL A 179 -4.59 -4.45 4.63
CA VAL A 179 -5.04 -5.67 3.94
C VAL A 179 -4.89 -6.90 4.83
N ALA A 180 -3.74 -7.03 5.52
CA ALA A 180 -3.48 -8.16 6.41
C ALA A 180 -4.44 -8.19 7.61
N GLU A 181 -4.72 -7.03 8.21
CA GLU A 181 -5.71 -6.89 9.29
C GLU A 181 -7.10 -7.29 8.82
N GLN A 182 -7.52 -6.83 7.64
CA GLN A 182 -8.81 -7.18 7.08
C GLN A 182 -8.92 -8.68 6.80
N ALA A 183 -7.87 -9.30 6.24
CA ALA A 183 -7.80 -10.75 6.05
C ALA A 183 -7.95 -11.50 7.39
N ALA A 184 -7.25 -11.06 8.41
CA ALA A 184 -7.33 -11.66 9.75
C ALA A 184 -8.72 -11.51 10.38
N LYS A 185 -9.35 -10.34 10.27
CA LYS A 185 -10.72 -10.09 10.74
C LYS A 185 -11.74 -10.99 10.05
N MET A 186 -11.53 -11.30 8.76
CA MET A 186 -12.38 -12.19 7.99
C MET A 186 -12.07 -13.70 8.20
N GLY A 187 -11.06 -14.04 9.01
CA GLY A 187 -10.64 -15.43 9.23
C GLY A 187 -9.95 -16.07 8.02
N TYR A 188 -9.43 -15.27 7.09
CA TYR A 188 -8.72 -15.72 5.91
C TYR A 188 -7.40 -16.39 6.27
N GLY A 189 -6.94 -17.31 5.43
CA GLY A 189 -5.78 -18.15 5.72
C GLY A 189 -4.44 -17.54 5.32
N ARG A 190 -4.45 -16.58 4.38
CA ARG A 190 -3.22 -15.97 3.85
C ARG A 190 -3.48 -14.69 3.06
N VAL A 191 -2.42 -13.95 2.84
CA VAL A 191 -2.34 -12.87 1.84
C VAL A 191 -1.14 -13.17 0.96
N ASP A 192 -1.34 -13.26 -0.35
CA ASP A 192 -0.31 -13.56 -1.34
C ASP A 192 -0.10 -12.36 -2.26
N TRP A 193 1.12 -12.23 -2.80
CA TRP A 193 1.47 -11.29 -3.86
C TRP A 193 2.73 -11.76 -4.56
N VAL A 194 3.08 -11.12 -5.67
CA VAL A 194 4.36 -11.28 -6.34
C VAL A 194 5.22 -10.04 -6.19
N VAL A 195 6.52 -10.23 -6.25
CA VAL A 195 7.51 -9.15 -6.26
C VAL A 195 8.55 -9.46 -7.33
N LEU A 196 9.00 -8.45 -8.07
CA LEU A 196 10.07 -8.60 -9.05
C LEU A 196 11.39 -8.90 -8.32
N ASP A 197 12.14 -9.84 -8.83
CA ASP A 197 13.38 -10.37 -8.21
C ASP A 197 14.46 -9.30 -8.00
N TRP A 198 14.53 -8.31 -8.89
CA TRP A 198 15.43 -7.17 -8.77
C TRP A 198 15.01 -6.14 -7.72
N ASN A 199 13.75 -6.16 -7.24
CA ASN A 199 13.22 -5.19 -6.29
C ASN A 199 13.59 -5.56 -4.84
N VAL A 200 14.90 -5.57 -4.57
CA VAL A 200 15.46 -5.96 -3.26
C VAL A 200 14.90 -5.13 -2.12
N ASN A 201 14.62 -3.83 -2.36
CA ASN A 201 14.03 -2.97 -1.35
C ASN A 201 12.63 -3.43 -0.92
N ALA A 202 11.80 -3.85 -1.88
CA ALA A 202 10.47 -4.38 -1.58
C ALA A 202 10.57 -5.77 -0.92
N ILE A 203 11.47 -6.63 -1.38
CA ILE A 203 11.71 -7.95 -0.77
C ILE A 203 12.09 -7.78 0.70
N THR A 204 13.09 -6.97 1.02
CA THR A 204 13.51 -6.70 2.41
C THR A 204 12.37 -6.09 3.24
N PHE A 205 11.58 -5.19 2.64
CA PHE A 205 10.42 -4.62 3.29
C PHE A 205 9.37 -5.69 3.64
N TYR A 206 9.04 -6.59 2.71
CA TYR A 206 8.08 -7.66 2.93
C TYR A 206 8.54 -8.67 3.98
N GLU A 207 9.81 -9.07 3.94
CA GLU A 207 10.41 -9.93 4.97
C GLU A 207 10.37 -9.27 6.34
N GLY A 208 10.64 -7.96 6.43
CA GLY A 208 10.51 -7.15 7.64
C GLY A 208 9.07 -7.05 8.17
N MET A 209 8.07 -7.32 7.33
CA MET A 209 6.65 -7.45 7.71
C MET A 209 6.26 -8.88 8.09
N GLY A 210 7.18 -9.83 8.04
CA GLY A 210 6.96 -11.25 8.36
C GLY A 210 6.52 -12.11 7.17
N ALA A 211 6.55 -11.58 5.95
CA ALA A 211 6.28 -12.36 4.76
C ALA A 211 7.44 -13.33 4.45
N LYS A 212 7.13 -14.45 3.82
CA LYS A 212 8.12 -15.41 3.35
C LYS A 212 8.21 -15.34 1.83
N ILE A 213 9.41 -15.18 1.30
CA ILE A 213 9.67 -15.33 -0.11
C ILE A 213 9.71 -16.83 -0.45
N LEU A 214 9.05 -17.22 -1.54
CA LEU A 214 8.92 -18.61 -1.99
C LEU A 214 9.67 -18.79 -3.33
N PRO A 215 11.01 -18.98 -3.31
CA PRO A 215 11.83 -19.00 -4.52
C PRO A 215 11.56 -20.20 -5.42
N GLU A 216 10.94 -21.25 -4.88
CA GLU A 216 10.56 -22.47 -5.63
C GLU A 216 9.33 -22.26 -6.53
N LEU A 217 8.57 -21.19 -6.35
CA LEU A 217 7.39 -20.89 -7.17
C LEU A 217 7.80 -20.16 -8.46
N ARG A 218 7.01 -20.39 -9.50
CA ARG A 218 7.10 -19.67 -10.77
C ARG A 218 5.73 -19.08 -11.08
N PHE A 219 5.71 -17.81 -11.46
CA PHE A 219 4.49 -17.17 -11.93
C PHE A 219 4.32 -17.47 -13.42
N CYS A 220 3.20 -18.08 -13.80
CA CYS A 220 2.86 -18.40 -15.17
C CYS A 220 1.74 -17.48 -15.65
N ARG A 221 1.85 -16.98 -16.87
CA ARG A 221 0.86 -16.08 -17.47
C ARG A 221 0.55 -16.54 -18.90
N LEU A 222 -0.72 -16.54 -19.23
CA LEU A 222 -1.24 -16.76 -20.57
C LEU A 222 -2.02 -15.52 -20.98
N THR A 223 -1.61 -14.83 -22.04
CA THR A 223 -2.20 -13.53 -22.46
C THR A 223 -2.21 -13.40 -23.97
N GLY A 224 -2.96 -12.40 -24.49
CA GLY A 224 -3.02 -12.05 -25.90
C GLY A 224 -3.44 -13.21 -26.79
N GLU A 225 -2.84 -13.31 -27.97
CA GLU A 225 -3.15 -14.34 -28.97
C GLU A 225 -3.09 -15.78 -28.39
N ALA A 226 -2.14 -16.04 -27.48
CA ALA A 226 -2.01 -17.35 -26.83
C ALA A 226 -3.21 -17.70 -25.94
N LEU A 227 -3.83 -16.72 -25.30
CA LEU A 227 -5.07 -16.92 -24.53
C LEU A 227 -6.28 -16.99 -25.47
N GLU A 228 -6.36 -16.08 -26.44
CA GLU A 228 -7.46 -15.99 -27.40
C GLU A 228 -7.62 -17.25 -28.24
N ALA A 229 -6.52 -17.93 -28.56
CA ALA A 229 -6.53 -19.20 -29.30
C ALA A 229 -7.45 -20.25 -28.63
N TYR A 230 -7.56 -20.24 -27.30
CA TYR A 230 -8.41 -21.21 -26.59
C TYR A 230 -9.93 -20.95 -26.77
N ALA A 231 -10.33 -19.78 -27.19
CA ALA A 231 -11.74 -19.48 -27.47
C ALA A 231 -12.26 -20.16 -28.76
N HIS A 232 -11.34 -20.61 -29.62
CA HIS A 232 -11.67 -21.12 -30.96
C HIS A 232 -11.25 -22.57 -31.19
N VAL A 233 -10.65 -23.23 -30.21
CA VAL A 233 -10.24 -24.64 -30.30
C VAL A 233 -11.27 -25.51 -29.61
N ASN A 234 -11.89 -26.44 -30.37
CA ASN A 234 -12.56 -27.58 -29.78
C ASN A 234 -11.47 -28.58 -29.35
N PRO A 235 -11.37 -28.95 -28.05
CA PRO A 235 -10.39 -29.91 -27.54
C PRO A 235 -10.63 -31.31 -28.09
#